data_7658ea0506e559678d4c03de728e273c
#
_entry.id   7658ea0506e559678d4c03de728e273c
#
_cell.length_a   1.000
_cell.length_b   1.000
_cell.length_c   1.000
_cell.angle_alpha   90.00
_cell.angle_beta   90.00
_cell.angle_gamma   90.00
#
_symmetry.space_group_name_H-M   'P 1'
#
loop_
_entity.id
_entity.type
_entity.pdbx_description
1 polymer ?
#
loop_
_entity_poly.entity_id
_entity_poly.type
_entity_poly.pdbx_seq_one_letter_code
_entity_poly.pdbx_strand_id
1 'polypeptide(L)'
;MKSLYYLNFIFFLFLLLGCQASKNLSAEAFIEASVEAHGMNEFNKKSFEFQFRNYRYSQTQDKQGLIYTRIKNTTPEVLDLLHSKNGFQRTLANEKVVLADSIALVYSESVNSVLYFFRLPYSLKDSGAIKTLMDTEQIKGKSYQKIGVHFTSENGGIDYQDTFRYWFDKEIKTLDYLAYEYLTDAGGIRFRVAINRRTIEGVVFQDYENYKAPKNTSLDDLPKMYEKGELELLSLIANDSVTLIKP
;
A
#
# COMPACT_ATOMS: atom_id res chain seq x y z
N MET A 1 -26.63 3.71 -81.98
CA MET A 1 -25.30 3.99 -81.33
C MET A 1 -25.61 4.41 -79.88
N LYS A 2 -25.41 3.53 -78.92
CA LYS A 2 -25.64 3.85 -77.48
C LYS A 2 -24.29 3.94 -76.82
N SER A 3 -23.97 5.13 -76.34
CA SER A 3 -22.77 5.44 -75.57
C SER A 3 -22.94 4.93 -74.13
N LEU A 4 -22.00 4.09 -73.68
CA LEU A 4 -22.00 3.52 -72.31
C LEU A 4 -21.03 4.32 -71.48
N TYR A 5 -21.56 5.11 -70.53
CA TYR A 5 -20.73 5.83 -69.56
C TYR A 5 -20.40 4.91 -68.41
N TYR A 6 -19.11 4.57 -68.26
CA TYR A 6 -18.57 3.91 -67.06
C TYR A 6 -18.33 4.94 -65.96
N LEU A 7 -19.17 4.88 -64.92
CA LEU A 7 -18.99 5.64 -63.71
C LEU A 7 -17.96 4.94 -62.83
N ASN A 8 -16.75 5.47 -62.77
CA ASN A 8 -15.73 5.01 -61.84
C ASN A 8 -16.06 5.50 -60.45
N PHE A 9 -16.55 4.59 -59.59
CA PHE A 9 -16.77 4.84 -58.17
C PHE A 9 -15.46 4.57 -57.45
N ILE A 10 -14.64 5.60 -57.17
CA ILE A 10 -13.46 5.54 -56.36
C ILE A 10 -13.93 5.50 -54.89
N PHE A 11 -13.85 4.30 -54.31
CA PHE A 11 -14.08 4.08 -52.88
C PHE A 11 -12.87 4.57 -52.10
N PHE A 12 -12.94 5.80 -51.56
CA PHE A 12 -11.86 6.37 -50.72
C PHE A 12 -11.99 5.78 -49.32
N LEU A 13 -11.23 4.69 -49.08
CA LEU A 13 -11.14 4.06 -47.77
C LEU A 13 -10.32 4.97 -46.84
N PHE A 14 -11.00 5.79 -46.06
CA PHE A 14 -10.39 6.54 -44.95
C PHE A 14 -9.96 5.55 -43.85
N LEU A 15 -8.68 5.15 -43.89
CA LEU A 15 -8.03 4.54 -42.76
C LEU A 15 -7.92 5.57 -41.65
N LEU A 16 -8.90 5.59 -40.74
CA LEU A 16 -8.79 6.26 -39.47
C LEU A 16 -7.71 5.57 -38.65
N LEU A 17 -6.45 5.95 -38.89
CA LEU A 17 -5.38 5.70 -37.93
C LEU A 17 -5.74 6.50 -36.67
N GLY A 18 -6.54 5.87 -35.82
CA GLY A 18 -6.75 6.34 -34.45
C GLY A 18 -5.40 6.30 -33.75
N CYS A 19 -4.75 7.46 -33.69
CA CYS A 19 -3.63 7.66 -32.80
C CYS A 19 -4.19 7.46 -31.38
N GLN A 20 -4.12 6.23 -30.85
CA GLN A 20 -4.25 6.01 -29.41
C GLN A 20 -3.09 6.77 -28.79
N ALA A 21 -3.36 8.01 -28.38
CA ALA A 21 -2.50 8.71 -27.46
C ALA A 21 -2.29 7.76 -26.28
N SER A 22 -1.10 7.23 -26.13
CA SER A 22 -0.73 6.49 -24.93
C SER A 22 -0.98 7.45 -23.78
N LYS A 23 -2.08 7.22 -23.04
CA LYS A 23 -2.38 7.96 -21.83
C LYS A 23 -1.16 7.76 -20.95
N ASN A 24 -0.27 8.77 -20.87
CA ASN A 24 0.83 8.73 -19.93
C ASN A 24 0.20 8.50 -18.57
N LEU A 25 0.30 7.27 -18.08
CA LEU A 25 -0.35 6.86 -16.86
C LEU A 25 0.38 7.59 -15.74
N SER A 26 -0.31 8.48 -15.02
CA SER A 26 0.27 9.13 -13.83
C SER A 26 0.46 8.11 -12.70
N ALA A 27 1.25 8.47 -11.70
CA ALA A 27 1.40 7.63 -10.50
C ALA A 27 0.06 7.36 -9.84
N GLU A 28 -0.80 8.36 -9.74
CA GLU A 28 -2.14 8.25 -9.17
C GLU A 28 -3.03 7.29 -9.96
N ALA A 29 -3.04 7.42 -11.29
CA ALA A 29 -3.84 6.54 -12.15
C ALA A 29 -3.37 5.09 -12.05
N PHE A 30 -2.06 4.85 -11.87
CA PHE A 30 -1.53 3.50 -11.67
C PHE A 30 -1.91 2.93 -10.31
N ILE A 31 -1.84 3.74 -9.26
CA ILE A 31 -2.27 3.36 -7.90
C ILE A 31 -3.77 3.05 -7.89
N GLU A 32 -4.62 3.87 -8.55
CA GLU A 32 -6.05 3.58 -8.67
C GLU A 32 -6.31 2.24 -9.36
N ALA A 33 -5.62 1.95 -10.46
CA ALA A 33 -5.73 0.65 -11.12
C ALA A 33 -5.28 -0.50 -10.21
N SER A 34 -4.27 -0.28 -9.37
CA SER A 34 -3.83 -1.28 -8.39
C SER A 34 -4.85 -1.46 -7.26
N VAL A 35 -5.44 -0.38 -6.75
CA VAL A 35 -6.51 -0.44 -5.75
C VAL A 35 -7.70 -1.23 -6.29
N GLU A 36 -8.09 -1.01 -7.55
CA GLU A 36 -9.13 -1.78 -8.23
C GLU A 36 -8.76 -3.26 -8.36
N ALA A 37 -7.54 -3.58 -8.81
CA ALA A 37 -7.05 -4.94 -8.95
C ALA A 37 -7.01 -5.71 -7.60
N HIS A 38 -6.86 -4.98 -6.48
CA HIS A 38 -6.96 -5.56 -5.14
C HIS A 38 -8.40 -5.57 -4.57
N GLY A 39 -9.40 -5.11 -5.32
CA GLY A 39 -10.79 -5.03 -4.85
C GLY A 39 -10.99 -4.03 -3.71
N MET A 40 -10.13 -3.01 -3.62
CA MET A 40 -10.08 -2.07 -2.50
C MET A 40 -10.71 -0.69 -2.80
N ASN A 41 -11.53 -0.53 -3.85
CA ASN A 41 -12.08 0.77 -4.26
C ASN A 41 -12.78 1.54 -3.12
N GLU A 42 -13.50 0.84 -2.26
CA GLU A 42 -14.21 1.43 -1.12
C GLU A 42 -13.69 0.88 0.22
N PHE A 43 -12.40 0.55 0.29
CA PHE A 43 -11.83 -0.16 1.44
C PHE A 43 -11.91 0.66 2.75
N ASN A 44 -11.86 1.99 2.67
CA ASN A 44 -12.06 2.86 3.85
C ASN A 44 -13.47 2.75 4.46
N LYS A 45 -14.47 2.29 3.69
CA LYS A 45 -15.84 2.06 4.18
C LYS A 45 -16.03 0.67 4.78
N LYS A 46 -15.04 -0.21 4.64
CA LYS A 46 -15.11 -1.58 5.16
C LYS A 46 -14.57 -1.62 6.59
N SER A 47 -15.27 -2.34 7.44
CA SER A 47 -14.74 -2.74 8.75
C SER A 47 -14.07 -4.09 8.62
N PHE A 48 -12.94 -4.26 9.28
CA PHE A 48 -12.18 -5.51 9.25
C PHE A 48 -11.41 -5.72 10.54
N GLU A 49 -11.01 -6.96 10.77
CA GLU A 49 -10.04 -7.33 11.79
C GLU A 49 -9.04 -8.34 11.26
N PHE A 50 -7.87 -8.39 11.88
CA PHE A 50 -6.83 -9.38 11.59
C PHE A 50 -5.89 -9.56 12.77
N GLN A 51 -5.20 -10.70 12.79
CA GLN A 51 -4.15 -10.99 13.75
C GLN A 51 -2.79 -10.68 13.11
N PHE A 52 -1.96 -9.90 13.81
CA PHE A 52 -0.56 -9.71 13.46
C PHE A 52 0.30 -9.87 14.70
N ARG A 53 1.16 -10.87 14.71
CA ARG A 53 1.94 -11.26 15.89
C ARG A 53 1.02 -11.53 17.10
N ASN A 54 1.30 -10.88 18.23
CA ASN A 54 0.56 -11.05 19.48
C ASN A 54 -0.59 -10.04 19.65
N TYR A 55 -1.00 -9.39 18.55
CA TYR A 55 -2.01 -8.35 18.59
C TYR A 55 -3.13 -8.62 17.57
N ARG A 56 -4.34 -8.31 17.98
CA ARG A 56 -5.48 -8.20 17.07
C ARG A 56 -5.65 -6.72 16.72
N TYR A 57 -5.71 -6.46 15.43
CA TYR A 57 -5.95 -5.14 14.87
C TYR A 57 -7.33 -5.09 14.24
N SER A 58 -7.96 -3.92 14.28
CA SER A 58 -9.19 -3.70 13.52
C SER A 58 -9.27 -2.28 12.98
N GLN A 59 -10.06 -2.14 11.92
CA GLN A 59 -10.61 -0.88 11.46
C GLN A 59 -12.12 -0.94 11.57
N THR A 60 -12.69 0.10 12.15
CA THR A 60 -14.14 0.39 12.13
C THR A 60 -14.33 1.87 11.81
N GLN A 61 -15.57 2.31 11.75
CA GLN A 61 -15.89 3.73 11.58
C GLN A 61 -17.14 4.10 12.38
N ASP A 62 -17.19 5.35 12.76
CA ASP A 62 -18.39 5.99 13.29
C ASP A 62 -18.77 7.23 12.46
N LYS A 63 -19.71 8.03 12.94
CA LYS A 63 -20.15 9.27 12.29
C LYS A 63 -19.05 10.33 12.21
N GLN A 64 -17.98 10.20 12.97
CA GLN A 64 -16.91 11.18 13.08
C GLN A 64 -15.65 10.77 12.31
N GLY A 65 -15.48 9.49 11.95
CA GLY A 65 -14.35 9.03 11.17
C GLY A 65 -13.92 7.59 11.40
N LEU A 66 -12.71 7.27 10.96
CA LEU A 66 -12.11 5.97 11.11
C LEU A 66 -11.61 5.75 12.54
N ILE A 67 -11.77 4.52 13.01
CA ILE A 67 -11.30 4.04 14.30
C ILE A 67 -10.40 2.84 14.05
N TYR A 68 -9.15 2.93 14.46
CA TYR A 68 -8.22 1.83 14.48
C TYR A 68 -8.06 1.30 15.89
N THR A 69 -8.07 -0.01 16.07
CA THR A 69 -7.78 -0.61 17.35
C THR A 69 -6.63 -1.59 17.28
N ARG A 70 -5.92 -1.72 18.40
CA ARG A 70 -4.94 -2.77 18.64
C ARG A 70 -5.17 -3.36 20.01
N ILE A 71 -5.45 -4.65 20.06
CA ILE A 71 -5.70 -5.36 21.32
C ILE A 71 -4.58 -6.34 21.57
N LYS A 72 -3.98 -6.29 22.76
CA LYS A 72 -3.09 -7.33 23.26
C LYS A 72 -3.85 -8.15 24.29
N ASN A 73 -4.11 -9.41 23.98
CA ASN A 73 -4.78 -10.34 24.86
C ASN A 73 -3.83 -10.78 25.99
N THR A 74 -3.64 -9.91 26.97
CA THR A 74 -2.89 -10.16 28.21
C THR A 74 -3.83 -10.04 29.40
N THR A 75 -3.39 -10.45 30.57
CA THR A 75 -4.13 -10.23 31.81
C THR A 75 -3.35 -9.23 32.67
N PRO A 76 -3.83 -8.00 32.80
CA PRO A 76 -5.05 -7.40 32.20
C PRO A 76 -4.91 -7.13 30.69
N GLU A 77 -6.07 -7.04 30.00
CA GLU A 77 -6.12 -6.68 28.58
C GLU A 77 -5.65 -5.24 28.35
N VAL A 78 -4.91 -5.02 27.27
CA VAL A 78 -4.51 -3.69 26.79
C VAL A 78 -5.20 -3.41 25.46
N LEU A 79 -5.97 -2.32 25.40
CA LEU A 79 -6.60 -1.81 24.19
C LEU A 79 -6.03 -0.44 23.85
N ASP A 80 -5.49 -0.33 22.65
CA ASP A 80 -5.15 0.94 22.00
C ASP A 80 -6.23 1.30 20.98
N LEU A 81 -6.72 2.51 21.03
CA LEU A 81 -7.69 3.06 20.10
C LEU A 81 -7.11 4.34 19.50
N LEU A 82 -7.06 4.41 18.17
CA LEU A 82 -6.68 5.58 17.40
C LEU A 82 -7.87 6.03 16.55
N HIS A 83 -8.46 7.14 16.93
CA HIS A 83 -9.58 7.74 16.21
C HIS A 83 -9.06 8.89 15.34
N SER A 84 -9.46 8.92 14.07
CA SER A 84 -8.98 9.92 13.10
C SER A 84 -9.26 11.38 13.50
N LYS A 85 -10.28 11.63 14.32
CA LYS A 85 -10.64 12.96 14.82
C LYS A 85 -10.23 13.19 16.28
N ASN A 86 -10.37 12.17 17.15
CA ASN A 86 -10.23 12.31 18.60
C ASN A 86 -8.85 11.90 19.12
N GLY A 87 -7.97 11.43 18.22
CA GLY A 87 -6.61 11.01 18.55
C GLY A 87 -6.53 9.66 19.25
N PHE A 88 -5.41 9.45 19.96
CA PHE A 88 -5.06 8.17 20.58
C PHE A 88 -5.56 8.06 22.03
N GLN A 89 -5.99 6.86 22.39
CA GLN A 89 -6.36 6.49 23.75
C GLN A 89 -5.92 5.07 24.05
N ARG A 90 -5.40 4.82 25.26
CA ARG A 90 -5.12 3.48 25.79
C ARG A 90 -5.99 3.17 26.97
N THR A 91 -6.49 1.92 27.05
CA THR A 91 -7.11 1.38 28.24
C THR A 91 -6.37 0.14 28.74
N LEU A 92 -6.37 -0.09 30.03
CA LEU A 92 -5.87 -1.26 30.72
C LEU A 92 -7.00 -1.79 31.63
N ALA A 93 -7.42 -3.03 31.46
CA ALA A 93 -8.58 -3.60 32.15
C ALA A 93 -9.85 -2.71 32.05
N ASN A 94 -10.10 -2.14 30.87
CA ASN A 94 -11.17 -1.17 30.59
C ASN A 94 -11.06 0.20 31.29
N GLU A 95 -9.99 0.46 32.04
CA GLU A 95 -9.74 1.77 32.62
C GLU A 95 -8.80 2.60 31.74
N LYS A 96 -9.15 3.88 31.53
CA LYS A 96 -8.33 4.79 30.72
C LYS A 96 -6.99 5.05 31.41
N VAL A 97 -5.90 4.88 30.63
CA VAL A 97 -4.54 5.19 31.09
C VAL A 97 -4.18 6.61 30.67
N VAL A 98 -3.73 7.43 31.62
CA VAL A 98 -3.16 8.74 31.32
C VAL A 98 -1.72 8.54 30.87
N LEU A 99 -1.41 8.97 29.65
CA LEU A 99 -0.09 8.88 29.05
C LEU A 99 0.47 10.29 28.82
N ALA A 100 1.78 10.42 28.92
CA ALA A 100 2.46 11.61 28.41
C ALA A 100 2.29 11.68 26.88
N ASP A 101 2.16 12.87 26.31
CA ASP A 101 1.90 13.08 24.88
C ASP A 101 2.93 12.38 23.98
N SER A 102 4.21 12.40 24.35
CA SER A 102 5.27 11.71 23.61
C SER A 102 5.09 10.20 23.57
N ILE A 103 4.60 9.60 24.65
CA ILE A 103 4.33 8.15 24.71
C ILE A 103 3.06 7.81 23.92
N ALA A 104 2.03 8.65 24.05
CA ALA A 104 0.80 8.50 23.27
C ALA A 104 1.09 8.55 21.75
N LEU A 105 1.96 9.48 21.33
CA LEU A 105 2.40 9.60 19.94
C LEU A 105 3.09 8.32 19.45
N VAL A 106 4.06 7.78 20.20
CA VAL A 106 4.78 6.54 19.81
C VAL A 106 3.80 5.36 19.64
N TYR A 107 2.84 5.22 20.55
CA TYR A 107 1.83 4.16 20.44
C TYR A 107 0.86 4.39 19.28
N SER A 108 0.46 5.62 19.05
CA SER A 108 -0.37 6.03 17.92
C SER A 108 0.28 5.65 16.59
N GLU A 109 1.53 6.05 16.40
CA GLU A 109 2.29 5.74 15.17
C GLU A 109 2.52 4.24 15.00
N SER A 110 2.76 3.53 16.09
CA SER A 110 2.88 2.06 16.05
C SER A 110 1.58 1.36 15.60
N VAL A 111 0.40 1.88 15.96
CA VAL A 111 -0.90 1.37 15.46
C VAL A 111 -1.08 1.75 14.00
N ASN A 112 -0.84 3.02 13.69
CA ASN A 112 -1.01 3.58 12.35
C ASN A 112 -0.13 2.85 11.31
N SER A 113 1.13 2.61 11.61
CA SER A 113 2.07 1.98 10.67
C SER A 113 1.65 0.55 10.29
N VAL A 114 1.17 -0.26 11.24
CA VAL A 114 0.70 -1.62 10.93
C VAL A 114 -0.50 -1.57 9.99
N LEU A 115 -1.47 -0.69 10.27
CA LEU A 115 -2.66 -0.55 9.44
C LEU A 115 -2.36 0.10 8.09
N TYR A 116 -1.41 1.02 8.02
CA TYR A 116 -0.93 1.58 6.75
C TYR A 116 -0.43 0.47 5.80
N PHE A 117 0.48 -0.40 6.28
CA PHE A 117 1.01 -1.49 5.47
C PHE A 117 -0.02 -2.58 5.16
N PHE A 118 -0.92 -2.88 6.10
CA PHE A 118 -1.99 -3.86 5.87
C PHE A 118 -2.96 -3.42 4.76
N ARG A 119 -3.22 -2.12 4.66
CA ARG A 119 -4.16 -1.52 3.71
C ARG A 119 -3.54 -1.20 2.34
N LEU A 120 -2.28 -1.54 2.09
CA LEU A 120 -1.67 -1.35 0.77
C LEU A 120 -2.37 -2.20 -0.30
N PRO A 121 -2.58 -1.65 -1.50
CA PRO A 121 -2.16 -0.34 -2.01
C PRO A 121 -3.11 0.82 -1.65
N TYR A 122 -4.25 0.59 -0.98
CA TYR A 122 -5.25 1.62 -0.69
C TYR A 122 -4.64 2.82 0.08
N SER A 123 -3.74 2.57 1.03
CA SER A 123 -3.09 3.64 1.83
C SER A 123 -2.32 4.65 0.98
N LEU A 124 -1.92 4.30 -0.24
CA LEU A 124 -1.25 5.22 -1.15
C LEU A 124 -2.17 6.31 -1.72
N LYS A 125 -3.49 6.22 -1.49
CA LYS A 125 -4.45 7.28 -1.83
C LYS A 125 -4.44 8.44 -0.85
N ASP A 126 -3.71 8.31 0.26
CA ASP A 126 -3.56 9.39 1.23
C ASP A 126 -3.08 10.68 0.54
N SER A 127 -3.73 11.79 0.87
CA SER A 127 -3.42 13.12 0.30
C SER A 127 -2.06 13.66 0.74
N GLY A 128 -1.54 13.19 1.89
CA GLY A 128 -0.20 13.53 2.37
C GLY A 128 0.93 12.80 1.65
N ALA A 129 0.61 11.75 0.87
CA ALA A 129 1.60 11.00 0.10
C ALA A 129 1.88 11.68 -1.24
N ILE A 130 3.10 12.16 -1.44
CA ILE A 130 3.59 12.67 -2.72
C ILE A 130 4.12 11.49 -3.53
N LYS A 131 3.53 11.28 -4.71
CA LYS A 131 3.77 10.12 -5.57
C LYS A 131 4.49 10.55 -6.84
N THR A 132 5.54 9.83 -7.18
CA THR A 132 6.33 10.08 -8.39
C THR A 132 6.36 8.81 -9.24
N LEU A 133 5.87 8.89 -10.47
CA LEU A 133 6.02 7.82 -11.44
C LEU A 133 7.50 7.72 -11.84
N MET A 134 8.09 6.55 -11.69
CA MET A 134 9.49 6.29 -12.01
C MET A 134 9.59 5.34 -13.20
N ASP A 135 10.81 5.05 -13.65
CA ASP A 135 11.04 4.12 -14.75
C ASP A 135 10.53 2.71 -14.43
N THR A 136 10.19 1.99 -15.49
CA THR A 136 9.84 0.57 -15.36
C THR A 136 11.09 -0.26 -15.07
N GLU A 137 10.91 -1.34 -14.32
CA GLU A 137 12.01 -2.23 -13.92
C GLU A 137 11.64 -3.69 -14.15
N GLN A 138 12.64 -4.51 -14.49
CA GLN A 138 12.48 -5.96 -14.59
C GLN A 138 12.93 -6.59 -13.27
N ILE A 139 12.08 -7.44 -12.66
CA ILE A 139 12.42 -8.22 -11.46
C ILE A 139 11.99 -9.65 -11.72
N LYS A 140 12.91 -10.60 -11.62
CA LYS A 140 12.67 -12.03 -11.90
C LYS A 140 11.93 -12.28 -13.23
N GLY A 141 12.29 -11.52 -14.27
CA GLY A 141 11.73 -11.67 -15.61
C GLY A 141 10.35 -11.07 -15.82
N LYS A 142 9.76 -10.39 -14.82
CA LYS A 142 8.51 -9.65 -14.96
C LYS A 142 8.75 -8.15 -15.00
N SER A 143 7.88 -7.43 -15.70
CA SER A 143 7.95 -5.97 -15.85
C SER A 143 7.09 -5.28 -14.77
N TYR A 144 7.70 -4.36 -14.04
CA TYR A 144 7.07 -3.60 -12.97
C TYR A 144 7.08 -2.12 -13.25
N GLN A 145 5.99 -1.44 -12.87
CA GLN A 145 5.96 0.00 -12.76
C GLN A 145 6.45 0.39 -11.37
N LYS A 146 7.53 1.17 -11.31
CA LYS A 146 8.05 1.69 -10.06
C LYS A 146 7.40 3.04 -9.72
N ILE A 147 6.98 3.22 -8.47
CA ILE A 147 6.44 4.47 -7.93
C ILE A 147 7.22 4.83 -6.67
N GLY A 148 7.79 6.03 -6.66
CA GLY A 148 8.40 6.63 -5.48
C GLY A 148 7.34 7.34 -4.65
N VAL A 149 7.42 7.23 -3.32
CA VAL A 149 6.52 7.94 -2.40
C VAL A 149 7.34 8.54 -1.25
N HIS A 150 6.98 9.75 -0.87
CA HIS A 150 7.42 10.41 0.36
C HIS A 150 6.26 11.21 0.94
N PHE A 151 6.37 11.61 2.19
CA PHE A 151 5.31 12.35 2.88
C PHE A 151 5.73 13.80 3.13
N THR A 152 4.75 14.70 3.23
CA THR A 152 5.00 16.06 3.67
C THR A 152 5.16 16.10 5.19
N SER A 153 5.92 17.06 5.71
CA SER A 153 6.09 17.25 7.16
C SER A 153 4.77 17.51 7.90
N GLU A 154 3.76 18.01 7.19
CA GLU A 154 2.43 18.29 7.76
C GLU A 154 1.57 17.05 7.93
N ASN A 155 1.77 16.03 7.09
CA ASN A 155 0.89 14.85 7.01
C ASN A 155 1.62 13.51 7.20
N GLY A 156 2.95 13.52 7.34
CA GLY A 156 3.78 12.30 7.45
C GLY A 156 4.02 11.82 8.88
N GLY A 157 3.46 12.50 9.90
CA GLY A 157 3.71 12.14 11.30
C GLY A 157 5.19 12.26 11.67
N ILE A 158 5.67 11.37 12.55
CA ILE A 158 7.10 11.34 12.92
C ILE A 158 7.98 10.73 11.82
N ASP A 159 7.41 9.99 10.89
CA ASP A 159 8.09 9.25 9.81
C ASP A 159 8.04 10.01 8.47
N TYR A 160 7.78 11.32 8.48
CA TYR A 160 7.67 12.13 7.25
C TYR A 160 8.93 12.13 6.38
N GLN A 161 10.09 11.85 6.97
CA GLN A 161 11.37 11.77 6.25
C GLN A 161 11.61 10.39 5.60
N ASP A 162 10.74 9.42 5.85
CA ASP A 162 10.86 8.10 5.27
C ASP A 162 10.65 8.15 3.76
N THR A 163 11.42 7.37 3.04
CA THR A 163 11.35 7.28 1.58
C THR A 163 10.93 5.88 1.18
N PHE A 164 10.00 5.81 0.24
CA PHE A 164 9.41 4.54 -0.20
C PHE A 164 9.58 4.31 -1.69
N ARG A 165 9.66 3.03 -2.08
CA ARG A 165 9.55 2.53 -3.46
C ARG A 165 8.53 1.40 -3.48
N TYR A 166 7.65 1.42 -4.48
CA TYR A 166 6.64 0.39 -4.71
C TYR A 166 6.75 -0.10 -6.13
N TRP A 167 6.73 -1.43 -6.32
CA TRP A 167 6.77 -2.06 -7.63
C TRP A 167 5.47 -2.80 -7.87
N PHE A 168 4.75 -2.34 -8.87
CA PHE A 168 3.48 -2.88 -9.29
C PHE A 168 3.63 -3.67 -10.58
N ASP A 169 3.10 -4.87 -10.63
CA ASP A 169 3.05 -5.66 -11.85
C ASP A 169 2.35 -4.87 -12.97
N LYS A 170 2.98 -4.75 -14.13
CA LYS A 170 2.44 -3.92 -15.23
C LYS A 170 1.22 -4.53 -15.89
N GLU A 171 1.03 -5.83 -15.83
CA GLU A 171 -0.08 -6.54 -16.47
C GLU A 171 -1.30 -6.58 -15.54
N ILE A 172 -1.13 -7.16 -14.36
CA ILE A 172 -2.24 -7.43 -13.42
C ILE A 172 -2.40 -6.35 -12.34
N LYS A 173 -1.53 -5.34 -12.30
CA LYS A 173 -1.58 -4.16 -11.41
C LYS A 173 -1.45 -4.49 -9.91
N THR A 174 -0.99 -5.65 -9.54
CA THR A 174 -0.78 -6.00 -8.13
C THR A 174 0.49 -5.37 -7.59
N LEU A 175 0.49 -5.03 -6.29
CA LEU A 175 1.69 -4.60 -5.56
C LEU A 175 2.48 -5.84 -5.14
N ASP A 176 3.64 -6.08 -5.77
CA ASP A 176 4.43 -7.28 -5.53
C ASP A 176 5.65 -7.02 -4.65
N TYR A 177 6.25 -5.82 -4.75
CA TYR A 177 7.41 -5.45 -3.94
C TYR A 177 7.27 -4.04 -3.39
N LEU A 178 7.85 -3.81 -2.23
CA LEU A 178 8.04 -2.48 -1.69
C LEU A 178 9.36 -2.38 -0.93
N ALA A 179 9.93 -1.19 -0.92
CA ALA A 179 11.10 -0.85 -0.15
C ALA A 179 10.90 0.45 0.60
N TYR A 180 11.57 0.59 1.74
CA TYR A 180 11.60 1.86 2.44
C TYR A 180 12.87 2.02 3.27
N GLU A 181 13.28 3.27 3.41
CA GLU A 181 14.27 3.73 4.36
C GLU A 181 13.56 4.54 5.43
N TYR A 182 13.85 4.25 6.68
CA TYR A 182 13.30 4.92 7.85
C TYR A 182 14.44 5.41 8.75
N LEU A 183 14.20 6.54 9.44
CA LEU A 183 15.22 7.21 10.25
C LEU A 183 15.02 7.01 11.75
N THR A 184 13.84 6.64 12.19
CA THR A 184 13.52 6.36 13.59
C THR A 184 14.26 5.09 14.09
N ASP A 185 14.43 4.93 15.40
CA ASP A 185 15.03 3.73 16.02
C ASP A 185 16.39 3.30 15.42
N ALA A 186 17.28 4.28 15.25
CA ALA A 186 18.59 4.12 14.60
C ALA A 186 18.54 3.85 13.09
N GLY A 187 17.38 3.94 12.47
CA GLY A 187 17.20 3.86 11.03
C GLY A 187 17.42 2.47 10.44
N GLY A 188 17.04 2.33 9.19
CA GLY A 188 17.27 1.09 8.45
C GLY A 188 16.57 1.05 7.11
N ILE A 189 16.91 0.02 6.34
CA ILE A 189 16.36 -0.22 5.02
C ILE A 189 15.65 -1.55 5.04
N ARG A 190 14.47 -1.59 4.46
CA ARG A 190 13.66 -2.81 4.30
C ARG A 190 13.27 -3.01 2.85
N PHE A 191 13.23 -4.26 2.45
CA PHE A 191 12.65 -4.71 1.19
C PHE A 191 11.63 -5.80 1.48
N ARG A 192 10.42 -5.65 0.99
CA ARG A 192 9.34 -6.63 1.21
C ARG A 192 8.90 -7.23 -0.10
N VAL A 193 8.70 -8.54 -0.08
CA VAL A 193 8.21 -9.34 -1.21
C VAL A 193 6.85 -9.91 -0.84
N ALA A 194 5.84 -9.63 -1.65
CA ALA A 194 4.49 -10.13 -1.44
C ALA A 194 4.42 -11.64 -1.63
N ILE A 195 3.84 -12.33 -0.67
CA ILE A 195 3.59 -13.77 -0.66
C ILE A 195 2.17 -14.07 -0.19
N ASN A 196 1.73 -15.31 -0.30
CA ASN A 196 0.46 -15.80 0.23
C ASN A 196 -0.74 -14.91 -0.13
N ARG A 197 -0.79 -14.44 -1.38
CA ARG A 197 -1.89 -13.61 -1.87
C ARG A 197 -3.19 -14.41 -1.84
N ARG A 198 -4.23 -13.84 -1.24
CA ARG A 198 -5.53 -14.48 -1.06
C ARG A 198 -6.66 -13.47 -1.16
N THR A 199 -7.80 -13.91 -1.69
CA THR A 199 -9.00 -13.08 -1.81
C THR A 199 -10.00 -13.43 -0.73
N ILE A 200 -10.44 -12.44 0.05
CA ILE A 200 -11.46 -12.57 1.10
C ILE A 200 -12.57 -11.56 0.78
N GLU A 201 -13.78 -12.06 0.52
CA GLU A 201 -14.95 -11.24 0.13
C GLU A 201 -14.64 -10.20 -0.97
N GLY A 202 -13.88 -10.61 -2.00
CA GLY A 202 -13.52 -9.78 -3.15
C GLY A 202 -12.34 -8.82 -2.90
N VAL A 203 -11.75 -8.82 -1.71
CA VAL A 203 -10.56 -8.02 -1.38
C VAL A 203 -9.33 -8.91 -1.35
N VAL A 204 -8.28 -8.49 -2.03
CA VAL A 204 -6.99 -9.19 -2.07
C VAL A 204 -6.12 -8.74 -0.93
N PHE A 205 -5.74 -9.68 -0.08
CA PHE A 205 -4.76 -9.51 0.99
C PHE A 205 -3.50 -10.33 0.68
N GLN A 206 -2.39 -9.94 1.29
CA GLN A 206 -1.11 -10.61 1.11
C GLN A 206 -0.26 -10.51 2.37
N ASP A 207 0.67 -11.44 2.49
CA ASP A 207 1.73 -11.44 3.49
C ASP A 207 3.03 -10.98 2.83
N TYR A 208 4.10 -10.82 3.62
CA TYR A 208 5.38 -10.40 3.07
C TYR A 208 6.55 -11.15 3.69
N GLU A 209 7.51 -11.54 2.86
CA GLU A 209 8.89 -11.70 3.30
C GLU A 209 9.48 -10.32 3.52
N ASN A 210 10.12 -10.11 4.66
CA ASN A 210 10.69 -8.83 5.05
C ASN A 210 12.21 -8.96 5.18
N TYR A 211 12.92 -8.36 4.25
CA TYR A 211 14.37 -8.37 4.17
C TYR A 211 14.95 -7.07 4.71
N LYS A 212 16.18 -7.15 5.24
CA LYS A 212 17.01 -5.98 5.55
C LYS A 212 18.17 -5.88 4.57
N ALA A 213 18.61 -4.64 4.33
CA ALA A 213 19.81 -4.31 3.57
C ALA A 213 20.79 -3.51 4.45
N PRO A 214 22.07 -3.44 4.07
CA PRO A 214 23.03 -2.55 4.72
C PRO A 214 22.55 -1.10 4.68
N LYS A 215 22.89 -0.32 5.71
CA LYS A 215 22.61 1.13 5.71
C LYS A 215 23.29 1.80 4.52
N ASN A 216 22.71 2.86 4.02
CA ASN A 216 23.15 3.61 2.83
C ASN A 216 23.02 2.84 1.50
N THR A 217 22.34 1.70 1.46
CA THR A 217 21.96 1.04 0.21
C THR A 217 20.88 1.87 -0.49
N SER A 218 21.02 2.13 -1.79
CA SER A 218 19.95 2.76 -2.55
C SER A 218 18.73 1.85 -2.61
N LEU A 219 17.53 2.38 -2.39
CA LEU A 219 16.29 1.63 -2.54
C LEU A 219 16.13 1.07 -3.97
N ASP A 220 16.70 1.74 -4.96
CA ASP A 220 16.64 1.32 -6.35
C ASP A 220 17.57 0.14 -6.69
N ASP A 221 18.52 -0.22 -5.81
CA ASP A 221 19.39 -1.38 -5.97
C ASP A 221 18.81 -2.66 -5.34
N LEU A 222 17.81 -2.53 -4.46
CA LEU A 222 17.29 -3.64 -3.67
C LEU A 222 16.69 -4.79 -4.50
N PRO A 223 15.97 -4.53 -5.62
CA PRO A 223 15.51 -5.63 -6.47
C PRO A 223 16.64 -6.50 -7.02
N LYS A 224 17.72 -5.88 -7.47
CA LYS A 224 18.91 -6.63 -7.98
C LYS A 224 19.62 -7.40 -6.87
N MET A 225 19.74 -6.81 -5.68
CA MET A 225 20.31 -7.49 -4.51
C MET A 225 19.45 -8.69 -4.10
N TYR A 226 18.10 -8.53 -4.14
CA TYR A 226 17.17 -9.62 -3.90
C TYR A 226 17.34 -10.77 -4.91
N GLU A 227 17.43 -10.46 -6.20
CA GLU A 227 17.65 -11.48 -7.24
C GLU A 227 18.96 -12.26 -7.06
N LYS A 228 20.01 -11.61 -6.54
CA LYS A 228 21.30 -12.22 -6.26
C LYS A 228 21.35 -12.96 -4.91
N GLY A 229 20.30 -12.86 -4.08
CA GLY A 229 20.30 -13.43 -2.73
C GLY A 229 21.21 -12.69 -1.74
N GLU A 230 21.48 -11.40 -1.97
CA GLU A 230 22.36 -10.56 -1.13
C GLU A 230 21.60 -9.89 0.03
N LEU A 231 20.27 -10.00 0.09
CA LEU A 231 19.46 -9.47 1.18
C LEU A 231 19.25 -10.52 2.27
N GLU A 232 19.27 -10.10 3.52
CA GLU A 232 19.03 -10.98 4.68
C GLU A 232 17.53 -10.99 5.02
N LEU A 233 16.92 -12.20 5.04
CA LEU A 233 15.55 -12.38 5.51
C LEU A 233 15.48 -12.11 7.03
N LEU A 234 14.80 -11.04 7.41
CA LEU A 234 14.65 -10.61 8.80
C LEU A 234 13.44 -11.27 9.48
N SER A 235 12.31 -11.36 8.77
CA SER A 235 11.06 -11.91 9.32
C SER A 235 10.02 -12.17 8.23
N LEU A 236 9.01 -12.97 8.58
CA LEU A 236 7.76 -13.05 7.85
C LEU A 236 6.73 -12.10 8.48
N ILE A 237 6.01 -11.39 7.65
CA ILE A 237 4.87 -10.54 8.02
C ILE A 237 3.62 -11.28 7.57
N ALA A 238 3.03 -12.04 8.47
CA ALA A 238 1.79 -12.77 8.23
C ALA A 238 0.62 -11.99 8.84
N ASN A 239 -0.42 -11.81 8.04
CA ASN A 239 -1.69 -11.21 8.46
C ASN A 239 -2.72 -12.33 8.59
N ASP A 240 -2.82 -12.92 9.78
CA ASP A 240 -3.65 -14.08 10.03
C ASP A 240 -5.10 -13.70 10.34
N SER A 241 -6.02 -14.65 10.17
CA SER A 241 -7.43 -14.52 10.58
C SER A 241 -8.10 -13.24 10.07
N VAL A 242 -7.77 -12.82 8.85
CA VAL A 242 -8.38 -11.64 8.25
C VAL A 242 -9.88 -11.88 8.05
N THR A 243 -10.71 -10.97 8.59
CA THR A 243 -12.17 -11.03 8.49
C THR A 243 -12.71 -9.66 8.13
N LEU A 244 -13.58 -9.58 7.11
CA LEU A 244 -14.37 -8.39 6.85
C LEU A 244 -15.62 -8.41 7.73
N ILE A 245 -15.82 -7.36 8.51
CA ILE A 245 -16.97 -7.22 9.41
C ILE A 245 -18.09 -6.58 8.60
N LYS A 246 -19.24 -7.24 8.52
CA LYS A 246 -20.44 -6.66 7.89
C LYS A 246 -20.94 -5.50 8.76
N PRO A 247 -21.36 -4.38 8.13
CA PRO A 247 -21.94 -3.25 8.84
C PRO A 247 -23.21 -3.59 9.59
#